data_ef811b66ddb959d34ca5330ef01a9817
#
_entry.id   ef811b66ddb959d34ca5330ef01a9817
#
_cell.length_a   1.000
_cell.length_b   1.000
_cell.length_c   1.000
_cell.angle_alpha   90.00
_cell.angle_beta   90.00
_cell.angle_gamma   90.00
#
_symmetry.space_group_name_H-M   'P 1'
#
loop_
_entity.id
_entity.type
_entity.pdbx_description
1 polymer ?
#
loop_
_entity_poly.entity_id
_entity_poly.type
_entity_poly.pdbx_seq_one_letter_code
_entity_poly.pdbx_strand_id
1 'polypeptide(L)'
;MGLRFCVIIILIATACSTSTNKERGEAEVLSNEDRQDYFKNKVEVEHAKNFTVSYHGNYKLVKAKVGFGAVSQDADSLSWSRAFSDKMVLVQRGSNPPPLNGELAGAHIIEIPVETIAGNADDAPTRFITLGVADKIVGLGHEGVYDPNLRKRFVEGELSQIGASWHTGPNFETLLVIKPDLSLLTAASLTQSEGISKTRELGLKAAPDFSWSETSYLGQLEWIKYDALFLNKEAAANHFFEEIKARCDSLQKLVEDKNQMPGAMWGMHRKSGAWTLRVNGAIAQLIEAAGATNPFANKNAAVTETQANGISEGIRISDEFVLEKAKEVDFIISFQSTTENWPPDSHMKDFPAFEKRNLYHHFSRYKDYGAYDWYQTASMRPDILLKDLIKLFHPEVLPEHELFFMDKIQVK
;
A
#
# COMPACT_ATOMS: atom_id res chain seq x y z
N MET A 1 -52.90 -97.14 -10.64
CA MET A 1 -53.28 -95.73 -10.98
C MET A 1 -52.92 -94.93 -9.74
N GLY A 2 -51.79 -94.35 -9.74
CA GLY A 2 -51.20 -93.71 -8.60
C GLY A 2 -51.06 -92.21 -8.78
N LEU A 3 -51.59 -91.47 -7.88
CA LEU A 3 -51.52 -90.02 -7.83
C LEU A 3 -50.35 -89.62 -6.88
N ARG A 4 -49.31 -89.04 -7.44
CA ARG A 4 -48.16 -88.52 -6.67
C ARG A 4 -48.46 -87.13 -6.23
N PHE A 5 -48.52 -86.87 -4.91
CA PHE A 5 -48.57 -85.61 -4.29
C PHE A 5 -47.12 -85.05 -4.18
N CYS A 6 -46.91 -83.88 -4.73
CA CYS A 6 -45.67 -83.18 -4.60
C CYS A 6 -45.82 -82.18 -3.45
N VAL A 7 -45.02 -82.35 -2.38
CA VAL A 7 -44.94 -81.42 -1.24
C VAL A 7 -43.88 -80.40 -1.52
N ILE A 8 -44.26 -79.15 -1.61
CA ILE A 8 -43.34 -78.02 -1.73
C ILE A 8 -43.01 -77.55 -0.32
N ILE A 9 -41.75 -77.71 0.07
CA ILE A 9 -41.22 -77.16 1.32
C ILE A 9 -40.73 -75.74 1.03
N ILE A 10 -41.38 -74.70 1.61
CA ILE A 10 -40.95 -73.33 1.57
C ILE A 10 -39.98 -73.14 2.73
N LEU A 11 -38.68 -72.95 2.42
CA LEU A 11 -37.67 -72.54 3.35
C LEU A 11 -37.73 -70.99 3.49
N ILE A 12 -38.14 -70.49 4.66
CA ILE A 12 -38.08 -69.11 5.04
C ILE A 12 -36.65 -68.82 5.54
N ALA A 13 -35.83 -68.16 4.73
CA ALA A 13 -34.54 -67.65 5.16
C ALA A 13 -34.75 -66.33 5.85
N THR A 14 -34.59 -66.29 7.17
CA THR A 14 -34.46 -65.02 7.93
C THR A 14 -33.10 -64.41 7.67
N ALA A 15 -33.04 -63.36 6.82
CA ALA A 15 -31.87 -62.55 6.64
C ALA A 15 -31.81 -61.52 7.78
N CYS A 16 -30.86 -61.67 8.70
CA CYS A 16 -30.43 -60.62 9.61
C CYS A 16 -29.72 -59.51 8.78
N SER A 17 -30.42 -58.41 8.55
CA SER A 17 -29.78 -57.20 8.02
C SER A 17 -29.10 -56.47 9.17
N THR A 18 -27.78 -56.58 9.25
CA THR A 18 -26.94 -55.62 10.01
C THR A 18 -26.99 -54.26 9.29
N SER A 19 -27.72 -53.33 9.87
CA SER A 19 -27.70 -51.92 9.44
C SER A 19 -26.34 -51.31 9.80
N THR A 20 -25.44 -51.26 8.84
CA THR A 20 -24.32 -50.31 8.91
C THR A 20 -24.90 -48.92 8.79
N ASN A 21 -24.97 -48.18 9.90
CA ASN A 21 -25.14 -46.75 9.93
C ASN A 21 -23.94 -46.14 9.20
N LYS A 22 -24.12 -45.87 7.91
CA LYS A 22 -23.31 -44.92 7.20
C LYS A 22 -23.73 -43.55 7.75
N GLU A 23 -22.87 -42.95 8.58
CA GLU A 23 -22.95 -41.51 8.87
C GLU A 23 -22.98 -40.77 7.53
N ARG A 24 -24.17 -40.38 7.12
CA ARG A 24 -24.34 -39.29 6.17
C ARG A 24 -23.85 -38.06 6.91
N GLY A 25 -22.63 -37.60 6.55
CA GLY A 25 -22.23 -36.25 6.88
C GLY A 25 -23.39 -35.35 6.50
N GLU A 26 -23.93 -34.67 7.48
CA GLU A 26 -24.86 -33.56 7.26
C GLU A 26 -24.18 -32.61 6.30
N ALA A 27 -24.62 -32.58 5.05
CA ALA A 27 -24.33 -31.52 4.17
C ALA A 27 -24.96 -30.28 4.83
N GLU A 28 -24.14 -29.40 5.38
CA GLU A 28 -24.53 -28.12 5.91
C GLU A 28 -25.43 -27.48 4.86
N VAL A 29 -26.72 -27.38 5.13
CA VAL A 29 -27.68 -26.70 4.27
C VAL A 29 -27.37 -25.22 4.43
N LEU A 30 -26.53 -24.69 3.53
CA LEU A 30 -26.24 -23.26 3.45
C LEU A 30 -27.58 -22.48 3.48
N SER A 31 -27.71 -21.54 4.38
CA SER A 31 -28.88 -20.67 4.47
C SER A 31 -29.07 -19.92 3.13
N ASN A 32 -30.27 -19.41 2.88
CA ASN A 32 -30.50 -18.61 1.69
C ASN A 32 -29.63 -17.32 1.68
N GLU A 33 -29.21 -16.84 2.85
CA GLU A 33 -28.27 -15.72 3.00
C GLU A 33 -26.87 -16.08 2.47
N ASP A 34 -26.42 -17.34 2.64
CA ASP A 34 -25.14 -17.84 2.13
C ASP A 34 -25.07 -17.94 0.60
N ARG A 35 -26.22 -17.88 -0.07
CA ARG A 35 -26.34 -17.93 -1.55
C ARG A 35 -26.42 -16.56 -2.19
N GLN A 36 -26.67 -15.50 -1.43
CA GLN A 36 -26.77 -14.14 -1.94
C GLN A 36 -25.36 -13.53 -2.06
N ASP A 37 -24.94 -13.21 -3.28
CA ASP A 37 -23.73 -12.41 -3.50
C ASP A 37 -24.03 -10.93 -3.30
N TYR A 38 -23.59 -10.39 -2.17
CA TYR A 38 -23.75 -8.97 -1.83
C TYR A 38 -22.77 -8.06 -2.56
N PHE A 39 -21.68 -8.61 -3.11
CA PHE A 39 -20.57 -7.85 -3.66
C PHE A 39 -20.53 -7.93 -5.19
N LYS A 40 -21.30 -7.08 -5.85
CA LYS A 40 -21.41 -7.07 -7.32
C LYS A 40 -20.15 -6.57 -8.01
N ASN A 41 -19.48 -5.59 -7.39
CA ASN A 41 -18.23 -5.03 -7.89
C ASN A 41 -17.08 -5.61 -7.07
N LYS A 42 -16.28 -6.48 -7.67
CA LYS A 42 -15.15 -7.11 -7.00
C LYS A 42 -13.86 -6.42 -7.43
N VAL A 43 -12.88 -6.34 -6.55
CA VAL A 43 -11.52 -5.93 -6.91
C VAL A 43 -10.70 -7.17 -7.25
N GLU A 44 -9.88 -7.04 -8.26
CA GLU A 44 -8.77 -7.93 -8.56
C GLU A 44 -7.49 -7.21 -8.18
N VAL A 45 -6.58 -7.92 -7.48
CA VAL A 45 -5.30 -7.37 -7.01
C VAL A 45 -4.20 -7.88 -7.93
N GLU A 46 -3.64 -6.98 -8.74
CA GLU A 46 -2.68 -7.35 -9.79
C GLU A 46 -1.24 -6.93 -9.46
N HIS A 47 -1.07 -5.78 -8.82
CA HIS A 47 0.23 -5.14 -8.59
C HIS A 47 0.65 -5.13 -7.13
N ALA A 48 -0.29 -4.94 -6.20
CA ALA A 48 -0.02 -5.00 -4.77
C ALA A 48 0.28 -6.44 -4.35
N LYS A 49 1.28 -6.61 -3.49
CA LYS A 49 1.75 -7.92 -3.01
C LYS A 49 1.47 -8.14 -1.53
N ASN A 50 1.10 -7.08 -0.84
CA ASN A 50 0.99 -7.09 0.61
C ASN A 50 -0.44 -7.23 1.12
N PHE A 51 -1.43 -7.32 0.22
CA PHE A 51 -2.77 -7.75 0.59
C PHE A 51 -3.41 -8.66 -0.48
N THR A 52 -4.39 -9.43 -0.05
CA THR A 52 -5.26 -10.24 -0.92
C THR A 52 -6.69 -10.18 -0.42
N VAL A 53 -7.64 -10.41 -1.31
CA VAL A 53 -9.06 -10.50 -0.97
C VAL A 53 -9.72 -11.68 -1.68
N SER A 54 -10.63 -12.36 -0.99
CA SER A 54 -11.57 -13.30 -1.59
C SER A 54 -12.99 -12.98 -1.14
N TYR A 55 -13.97 -13.19 -2.02
CA TYR A 55 -15.37 -12.83 -1.81
C TYR A 55 -16.21 -14.09 -1.58
N HIS A 56 -17.05 -14.05 -0.56
CA HIS A 56 -17.92 -15.15 -0.14
C HIS A 56 -19.31 -14.58 0.19
N GLY A 57 -20.33 -14.89 -0.57
CA GLY A 57 -21.71 -14.48 -0.29
C GLY A 57 -21.87 -13.15 0.43
N ASN A 58 -21.89 -13.18 1.76
CA ASN A 58 -22.11 -12.03 2.64
C ASN A 58 -20.84 -11.50 3.34
N TYR A 59 -19.64 -12.04 3.04
CA TYR A 59 -18.39 -11.54 3.63
C TYR A 59 -17.23 -11.55 2.63
N LYS A 60 -16.20 -10.78 2.94
CA LYS A 60 -14.89 -10.77 2.26
C LYS A 60 -13.83 -11.28 3.23
N LEU A 61 -12.95 -12.17 2.78
CA LEU A 61 -11.74 -12.53 3.53
C LEU A 61 -10.59 -11.71 2.99
N VAL A 62 -10.03 -10.84 3.83
CA VAL A 62 -8.88 -9.99 3.52
C VAL A 62 -7.69 -10.44 4.33
N LYS A 63 -6.55 -10.61 3.66
CA LYS A 63 -5.27 -10.90 4.30
C LYS A 63 -4.30 -9.78 3.96
N ALA A 64 -3.60 -9.25 4.96
CA ALA A 64 -2.56 -8.26 4.78
C ALA A 64 -1.26 -8.77 5.44
N LYS A 65 -0.12 -8.43 4.84
CA LYS A 65 1.19 -8.83 5.35
C LYS A 65 2.23 -7.76 5.06
N VAL A 66 3.25 -7.70 5.90
CA VAL A 66 4.44 -6.88 5.67
C VAL A 66 5.66 -7.57 6.26
N GLY A 67 6.80 -7.45 5.60
CA GLY A 67 8.08 -7.90 6.13
C GLY A 67 8.88 -6.73 6.70
N PHE A 68 9.59 -6.98 7.77
CA PHE A 68 10.52 -6.04 8.39
C PHE A 68 11.93 -6.62 8.44
N GLY A 69 12.94 -5.82 8.05
CA GLY A 69 14.33 -6.23 8.07
C GLY A 69 14.62 -7.27 6.98
N ALA A 70 14.91 -6.83 5.76
CA ALA A 70 15.26 -7.73 4.67
C ALA A 70 16.57 -8.48 4.98
N VAL A 71 16.54 -9.80 4.87
CA VAL A 71 17.72 -10.66 4.90
C VAL A 71 17.71 -11.45 3.60
N SER A 72 18.26 -10.91 2.52
CA SER A 72 18.47 -11.68 1.30
C SER A 72 19.63 -11.18 0.49
N GLN A 73 20.39 -12.14 -0.06
CA GLN A 73 21.45 -11.92 -1.03
C GLN A 73 20.95 -12.05 -2.48
N ASP A 74 19.71 -12.53 -2.69
CA ASP A 74 19.14 -12.79 -4.01
C ASP A 74 17.85 -11.97 -4.23
N ALA A 75 17.78 -11.26 -5.36
CA ALA A 75 16.67 -10.37 -5.71
C ALA A 75 15.31 -11.08 -5.85
N ASP A 76 15.31 -12.40 -6.09
CA ASP A 76 14.09 -13.18 -6.32
C ASP A 76 13.52 -13.86 -5.06
N SER A 77 14.25 -13.84 -3.94
CA SER A 77 13.83 -14.45 -2.68
C SER A 77 14.07 -13.52 -1.49
N LEU A 78 13.22 -12.49 -1.34
CA LEU A 78 13.20 -11.67 -0.14
C LEU A 78 12.75 -12.52 1.06
N SER A 79 13.71 -12.98 1.86
CA SER A 79 13.42 -13.54 3.17
C SER A 79 13.42 -12.41 4.21
N TRP A 80 12.32 -12.31 4.96
CA TRP A 80 12.17 -11.32 6.01
C TRP A 80 12.66 -11.90 7.33
N SER A 81 13.46 -11.13 8.07
CA SER A 81 13.87 -11.56 9.43
C SER A 81 12.67 -11.61 10.37
N ARG A 82 11.67 -10.76 10.13
CA ARG A 82 10.41 -10.70 10.88
C ARG A 82 9.28 -10.28 9.95
N ALA A 83 8.10 -10.87 10.12
CA ALA A 83 6.92 -10.54 9.35
C ALA A 83 5.72 -10.31 10.27
N PHE A 84 4.87 -9.37 9.89
CA PHE A 84 3.53 -9.21 10.43
C PHE A 84 2.52 -9.67 9.38
N SER A 85 1.55 -10.45 9.80
CA SER A 85 0.43 -10.87 8.95
C SER A 85 -0.87 -10.74 9.71
N ASP A 86 -1.90 -10.31 8.99
CA ASP A 86 -3.22 -10.10 9.54
C ASP A 86 -4.29 -10.72 8.65
N LYS A 87 -5.40 -11.10 9.28
CA LYS A 87 -6.55 -11.72 8.62
C LYS A 87 -7.83 -11.09 9.13
N MET A 88 -8.67 -10.65 8.22
CA MET A 88 -9.92 -9.97 8.53
C MET A 88 -11.07 -10.57 7.74
N VAL A 89 -12.20 -10.76 8.40
CA VAL A 89 -13.48 -11.14 7.79
C VAL A 89 -14.38 -9.91 7.80
N LEU A 90 -14.58 -9.33 6.62
CA LEU A 90 -15.41 -8.14 6.44
C LEU A 90 -16.84 -8.60 6.16
N VAL A 91 -17.72 -8.49 7.14
CA VAL A 91 -19.10 -9.00 7.06
C VAL A 91 -20.03 -7.88 6.62
N GLN A 92 -20.87 -8.15 5.63
CA GLN A 92 -21.90 -7.20 5.20
C GLN A 92 -22.83 -6.85 6.37
N ARG A 93 -23.03 -5.58 6.64
CA ARG A 93 -23.86 -5.07 7.72
C ARG A 93 -25.28 -5.65 7.63
N GLY A 94 -25.77 -6.14 8.77
CA GLY A 94 -27.07 -6.82 8.86
C GLY A 94 -27.04 -8.31 8.50
N SER A 95 -25.88 -8.88 8.15
CA SER A 95 -25.72 -10.33 7.92
C SER A 95 -25.02 -11.01 9.10
N ASN A 96 -25.24 -12.31 9.25
CA ASN A 96 -24.56 -13.09 10.28
C ASN A 96 -23.09 -13.34 9.88
N PRO A 97 -22.13 -13.21 10.81
CA PRO A 97 -20.75 -13.55 10.53
C PRO A 97 -20.58 -15.04 10.34
N PRO A 98 -19.67 -15.49 9.45
CA PRO A 98 -19.35 -16.90 9.31
C PRO A 98 -18.64 -17.43 10.58
N PRO A 99 -18.70 -18.75 10.85
CA PRO A 99 -17.93 -19.35 11.92
C PRO A 99 -16.42 -19.23 11.63
N LEU A 100 -15.65 -18.75 12.62
CA LEU A 100 -14.20 -18.53 12.47
C LEU A 100 -13.42 -19.85 12.65
N ASN A 101 -13.57 -20.77 11.73
CA ASN A 101 -12.86 -22.05 11.69
C ASN A 101 -12.08 -22.21 10.37
N GLY A 102 -11.28 -23.26 10.26
CA GLY A 102 -10.49 -23.54 9.06
C GLY A 102 -9.67 -22.35 8.59
N GLU A 103 -9.90 -21.88 7.37
CA GLU A 103 -9.19 -20.72 6.80
C GLU A 103 -9.49 -19.42 7.56
N LEU A 104 -10.66 -19.28 8.15
CA LEU A 104 -11.09 -18.09 8.88
C LEU A 104 -10.60 -18.06 10.34
N ALA A 105 -9.98 -19.15 10.83
CA ALA A 105 -9.49 -19.20 12.20
C ALA A 105 -8.53 -18.04 12.51
N GLY A 106 -8.78 -17.35 13.63
CA GLY A 106 -7.98 -16.20 14.08
C GLY A 106 -8.23 -14.90 13.30
N ALA A 107 -9.22 -14.85 12.41
CA ALA A 107 -9.57 -13.61 11.71
C ALA A 107 -10.30 -12.63 12.63
N HIS A 108 -10.12 -11.34 12.36
CA HIS A 108 -10.85 -10.26 13.02
C HIS A 108 -12.10 -9.89 12.21
N ILE A 109 -13.26 -9.88 12.88
CA ILE A 109 -14.52 -9.51 12.23
C ILE A 109 -14.69 -8.00 12.22
N ILE A 110 -14.98 -7.45 11.03
CA ILE A 110 -15.30 -6.04 10.80
C ILE A 110 -16.61 -5.98 10.02
N GLU A 111 -17.59 -5.28 10.53
CA GLU A 111 -18.85 -5.01 9.83
C GLU A 111 -18.66 -3.93 8.77
N ILE A 112 -19.17 -4.17 7.56
CA ILE A 112 -19.05 -3.26 6.40
C ILE A 112 -20.40 -2.97 5.75
N PRO A 113 -20.59 -1.78 5.09
CA PRO A 113 -19.63 -0.67 5.05
C PRO A 113 -19.47 -0.02 6.44
N VAL A 114 -18.25 0.47 6.73
CA VAL A 114 -18.02 1.29 7.93
C VAL A 114 -18.64 2.67 7.74
N GLU A 115 -19.12 3.26 8.83
CA GLU A 115 -19.75 4.57 8.82
C GLU A 115 -18.79 5.67 9.27
N THR A 116 -17.83 5.32 10.15
CA THR A 116 -16.78 6.23 10.60
C THR A 116 -15.41 5.56 10.44
N ILE A 117 -14.43 6.33 9.98
CA ILE A 117 -13.08 5.84 9.72
C ILE A 117 -12.02 6.80 10.25
N ALA A 118 -10.97 6.23 10.80
CA ALA A 118 -9.75 6.94 11.14
C ALA A 118 -8.56 6.31 10.42
N GLY A 119 -7.62 7.14 9.93
CA GLY A 119 -6.43 6.68 9.24
C GLY A 119 -5.20 7.47 9.63
N ASN A 120 -4.08 6.81 9.89
CA ASN A 120 -2.85 7.50 10.29
C ASN A 120 -1.74 7.50 9.22
N ALA A 121 -1.96 6.90 8.05
CA ALA A 121 -1.08 7.07 6.89
C ALA A 121 -1.18 8.50 6.34
N ASP A 122 -0.07 9.06 5.85
CA ASP A 122 -0.04 10.43 5.33
C ASP A 122 -0.95 10.59 4.10
N ASP A 123 -1.08 9.56 3.26
CA ASP A 123 -1.93 9.55 2.05
C ASP A 123 -3.38 9.12 2.31
N ALA A 124 -3.73 8.69 3.51
CA ALA A 124 -5.10 8.30 3.85
C ALA A 124 -6.15 9.39 3.53
N PRO A 125 -5.90 10.69 3.78
CA PRO A 125 -6.84 11.75 3.39
C PRO A 125 -7.19 11.72 1.91
N THR A 126 -6.17 11.59 1.04
CA THR A 126 -6.37 11.59 -0.41
C THR A 126 -7.11 10.34 -0.88
N ARG A 127 -6.82 9.16 -0.31
CA ARG A 127 -7.54 7.92 -0.62
C ARG A 127 -9.02 8.02 -0.24
N PHE A 128 -9.33 8.51 0.95
CA PHE A 128 -10.71 8.65 1.42
C PHE A 128 -11.49 9.70 0.61
N ILE A 129 -10.86 10.83 0.26
CA ILE A 129 -11.47 11.83 -0.64
C ILE A 129 -11.77 11.21 -2.00
N THR A 130 -10.82 10.48 -2.57
CA THR A 130 -10.95 9.81 -3.88
C THR A 130 -12.08 8.78 -3.88
N LEU A 131 -12.28 8.06 -2.78
CA LEU A 131 -13.40 7.12 -2.61
C LEU A 131 -14.74 7.80 -2.34
N GLY A 132 -14.75 9.13 -2.20
CA GLY A 132 -15.97 9.91 -1.92
C GLY A 132 -16.52 9.69 -0.52
N VAL A 133 -15.64 9.52 0.48
CA VAL A 133 -16.00 9.25 1.88
C VAL A 133 -15.32 10.22 2.87
N ALA A 134 -14.98 11.41 2.42
CA ALA A 134 -14.34 12.42 3.25
C ALA A 134 -15.20 12.79 4.48
N ASP A 135 -16.52 12.71 4.36
CA ASP A 135 -17.50 12.93 5.44
C ASP A 135 -17.42 11.88 6.55
N LYS A 136 -16.96 10.67 6.25
CA LYS A 136 -16.82 9.56 7.21
C LYS A 136 -15.55 9.65 8.06
N ILE A 137 -14.62 10.53 7.71
CA ILE A 137 -13.36 10.70 8.44
C ILE A 137 -13.65 11.35 9.80
N VAL A 138 -13.22 10.70 10.89
CA VAL A 138 -13.30 11.23 12.26
C VAL A 138 -11.92 11.42 12.91
N GLY A 139 -10.86 10.86 12.31
CA GLY A 139 -9.51 11.01 12.81
C GLY A 139 -8.45 10.78 11.73
N LEU A 140 -7.38 11.56 11.78
CA LEU A 140 -6.22 11.44 10.91
C LEU A 140 -4.93 11.49 11.72
N GLY A 141 -3.84 11.03 11.14
CA GLY A 141 -2.54 10.91 11.82
C GLY A 141 -2.05 12.21 12.43
N HIS A 142 -2.17 13.31 11.72
CA HIS A 142 -1.77 14.65 12.15
C HIS A 142 -2.62 15.74 11.50
N GLU A 143 -2.55 16.95 12.04
CA GLU A 143 -3.34 18.09 11.56
C GLU A 143 -2.77 18.76 10.28
N GLY A 144 -1.55 18.41 9.88
CA GLY A 144 -0.89 18.91 8.67
C GLY A 144 -1.49 18.31 7.40
N VAL A 145 -2.79 18.45 7.19
CA VAL A 145 -3.51 17.94 6.02
C VAL A 145 -3.49 18.98 4.92
N TYR A 146 -3.14 18.56 3.70
CA TYR A 146 -3.01 19.49 2.56
C TYR A 146 -4.37 19.93 2.01
N ASP A 147 -5.38 19.05 2.04
CA ASP A 147 -6.75 19.38 1.63
C ASP A 147 -7.36 20.45 2.53
N PRO A 148 -7.85 21.58 1.97
CA PRO A 148 -8.31 22.71 2.74
C PRO A 148 -9.62 22.42 3.52
N ASN A 149 -10.48 21.53 3.04
CA ASN A 149 -11.72 21.18 3.71
C ASN A 149 -11.45 20.32 4.94
N LEU A 150 -10.57 19.32 4.81
CA LEU A 150 -10.16 18.50 5.96
C LEU A 150 -9.37 19.34 6.97
N ARG A 151 -8.51 20.26 6.51
CA ARG A 151 -7.80 21.19 7.39
C ARG A 151 -8.78 22.08 8.16
N LYS A 152 -9.81 22.60 7.51
CA LYS A 152 -10.87 23.36 8.15
C LYS A 152 -11.55 22.55 9.25
N ARG A 153 -11.95 21.30 8.97
CA ARG A 153 -12.58 20.39 9.94
C ARG A 153 -11.67 20.12 11.16
N PHE A 154 -10.35 20.05 10.98
CA PHE A 154 -9.41 19.98 12.12
C PHE A 154 -9.45 21.24 12.97
N VAL A 155 -9.39 22.41 12.34
CA VAL A 155 -9.44 23.71 13.06
C VAL A 155 -10.75 23.89 13.81
N GLU A 156 -11.85 23.39 13.26
CA GLU A 156 -13.19 23.43 13.88
C GLU A 156 -13.40 22.34 14.93
N GLY A 157 -12.43 21.43 15.13
CA GLY A 157 -12.50 20.38 16.13
C GLY A 157 -13.38 19.18 15.74
N GLU A 158 -13.75 19.06 14.46
CA GLU A 158 -14.53 17.93 13.94
C GLU A 158 -13.67 16.68 13.70
N LEU A 159 -12.37 16.86 13.50
CA LEU A 159 -11.41 15.78 13.30
C LEU A 159 -10.43 15.71 14.46
N SER A 160 -10.09 14.50 14.86
CA SER A 160 -9.13 14.24 15.93
C SER A 160 -7.77 13.79 15.38
N GLN A 161 -6.70 14.20 16.04
CA GLN A 161 -5.37 13.71 15.76
C GLN A 161 -5.14 12.36 16.45
N ILE A 162 -4.95 11.29 15.66
CA ILE A 162 -4.82 9.93 16.19
C ILE A 162 -3.38 9.41 16.26
N GLY A 163 -2.39 10.27 16.00
CA GLY A 163 -0.97 9.93 16.04
C GLY A 163 -0.40 9.61 14.66
N ALA A 164 0.69 10.29 14.30
CA ALA A 164 1.38 10.12 13.02
C ALA A 164 2.13 8.79 12.97
N SER A 165 1.96 8.04 11.88
CA SER A 165 2.50 6.70 11.70
C SER A 165 4.02 6.58 11.88
N TRP A 166 4.76 7.57 11.42
CA TRP A 166 6.23 7.55 11.38
C TRP A 166 6.91 7.91 12.70
N HIS A 167 6.21 8.57 13.62
CA HIS A 167 6.83 9.17 14.79
C HIS A 167 6.30 8.64 16.13
N THR A 168 4.99 8.50 16.27
CA THR A 168 4.37 8.32 17.58
C THR A 168 3.50 7.06 17.71
N GLY A 169 3.15 6.42 16.61
CA GLY A 169 2.13 5.36 16.61
C GLY A 169 0.72 5.90 16.98
N PRO A 170 -0.25 4.99 17.18
CA PRO A 170 -1.63 5.39 17.48
C PRO A 170 -1.77 6.06 18.85
N ASN A 171 -2.54 7.13 18.93
CA ASN A 171 -3.00 7.72 20.19
C ASN A 171 -4.24 6.96 20.68
N PHE A 172 -4.03 6.02 21.61
CA PHE A 172 -5.09 5.16 22.13
C PHE A 172 -6.17 5.92 22.89
N GLU A 173 -5.80 6.97 23.62
CA GLU A 173 -6.77 7.80 24.36
C GLU A 173 -7.73 8.48 23.40
N THR A 174 -7.20 9.10 22.36
CA THR A 174 -8.02 9.71 21.31
C THR A 174 -8.92 8.70 20.62
N LEU A 175 -8.38 7.54 20.24
CA LEU A 175 -9.16 6.47 19.59
C LEU A 175 -10.29 5.96 20.48
N LEU A 176 -10.07 5.83 21.80
CA LEU A 176 -11.10 5.44 22.78
C LEU A 176 -12.20 6.50 22.95
N VAL A 177 -11.88 7.78 22.72
CA VAL A 177 -12.86 8.87 22.77
C VAL A 177 -13.69 8.89 21.50
N ILE A 178 -13.08 8.91 20.31
CA ILE A 178 -13.79 9.04 19.03
C ILE A 178 -14.44 7.73 18.55
N LYS A 179 -13.93 6.57 18.99
CA LYS A 179 -14.44 5.21 18.70
C LYS A 179 -14.84 5.02 17.25
N PRO A 180 -13.91 5.15 16.29
CA PRO A 180 -14.26 4.95 14.89
C PRO A 180 -14.69 3.50 14.65
N ASP A 181 -15.57 3.26 13.68
CA ASP A 181 -15.94 1.90 13.27
C ASP A 181 -14.72 1.13 12.76
N LEU A 182 -13.72 1.85 12.22
CA LEU A 182 -12.45 1.28 11.78
C LEU A 182 -11.31 2.29 11.93
N SER A 183 -10.19 1.83 12.45
CA SER A 183 -8.89 2.52 12.38
C SER A 183 -7.98 1.79 11.37
N LEU A 184 -7.59 2.48 10.29
CA LEU A 184 -6.52 2.02 9.38
C LEU A 184 -5.18 2.52 9.92
N LEU A 185 -4.34 1.60 10.36
CA LEU A 185 -3.12 1.93 11.09
C LEU A 185 -1.87 1.46 10.33
N THR A 186 -1.06 2.41 9.95
CA THR A 186 0.26 2.16 9.37
C THR A 186 1.27 1.83 10.47
N ALA A 187 2.15 0.88 10.17
CA ALA A 187 3.28 0.55 11.01
C ALA A 187 4.54 0.37 10.14
N ALA A 188 5.59 1.12 10.45
CA ALA A 188 6.89 1.05 9.76
C ALA A 188 7.89 0.11 10.44
N SER A 189 7.51 -0.54 11.54
CA SER A 189 8.31 -1.51 12.26
C SER A 189 7.44 -2.53 12.98
N LEU A 190 8.05 -3.65 13.37
CA LEU A 190 7.34 -4.68 14.14
C LEU A 190 6.80 -4.12 15.47
N THR A 191 7.58 -3.29 16.17
CA THR A 191 7.14 -2.63 17.41
C THR A 191 5.93 -1.72 17.18
N GLN A 192 5.89 -0.99 16.07
CA GLN A 192 4.73 -0.17 15.73
C GLN A 192 3.52 -1.03 15.35
N SER A 193 3.71 -2.21 14.75
CA SER A 193 2.60 -3.12 14.44
C SER A 193 1.89 -3.66 15.69
N GLU A 194 2.56 -3.68 16.85
CA GLU A 194 1.94 -3.96 18.15
C GLU A 194 0.83 -2.96 18.49
N GLY A 195 0.91 -1.72 17.96
CA GLY A 195 -0.14 -0.72 18.10
C GLY A 195 -1.48 -1.15 17.49
N ILE A 196 -1.47 -1.93 16.40
CA ILE A 196 -2.67 -2.49 15.78
C ILE A 196 -3.32 -3.51 16.73
N SER A 197 -2.51 -4.42 17.26
CA SER A 197 -2.97 -5.43 18.24
C SER A 197 -3.50 -4.78 19.50
N LYS A 198 -2.79 -3.77 20.01
CA LYS A 198 -3.19 -3.02 21.21
C LYS A 198 -4.52 -2.27 21.02
N THR A 199 -4.73 -1.69 19.84
CA THR A 199 -6.01 -1.03 19.51
C THR A 199 -7.18 -2.03 19.62
N ARG A 200 -6.97 -3.26 19.14
CA ARG A 200 -7.98 -4.35 19.23
C ARG A 200 -8.20 -4.86 20.64
N GLU A 201 -7.13 -4.99 21.44
CA GLU A 201 -7.22 -5.35 22.87
C GLU A 201 -8.07 -4.34 23.67
N LEU A 202 -8.06 -3.07 23.24
CA LEU A 202 -8.90 -2.02 23.80
C LEU A 202 -10.36 -2.06 23.32
N GLY A 203 -10.73 -3.09 22.53
CA GLY A 203 -12.10 -3.29 22.04
C GLY A 203 -12.45 -2.49 20.79
N LEU A 204 -11.47 -1.83 20.16
CA LEU A 204 -11.65 -1.07 18.92
C LEU A 204 -11.37 -1.95 17.70
N LYS A 205 -11.93 -1.57 16.54
CA LYS A 205 -11.60 -2.23 15.27
C LYS A 205 -10.41 -1.53 14.61
N ALA A 206 -9.43 -2.32 14.24
CA ALA A 206 -8.25 -1.84 13.54
C ALA A 206 -7.88 -2.77 12.40
N ALA A 207 -7.40 -2.23 11.30
CA ALA A 207 -6.81 -2.95 10.17
C ALA A 207 -5.45 -2.33 9.81
N PRO A 208 -4.48 -3.13 9.36
CA PRO A 208 -3.17 -2.63 8.97
C PRO A 208 -3.26 -1.87 7.64
N ASP A 209 -2.40 -0.86 7.50
CA ASP A 209 -2.11 -0.19 6.23
C ASP A 209 -0.61 -0.31 5.94
N PHE A 210 -0.28 -1.06 4.90
CA PHE A 210 1.10 -1.32 4.47
C PHE A 210 1.36 -0.86 3.03
N SER A 211 0.57 0.08 2.52
CA SER A 211 0.72 0.66 1.19
C SER A 211 2.15 1.14 0.89
N TRP A 212 2.78 1.76 1.88
CA TRP A 212 4.15 2.28 1.82
C TRP A 212 5.21 1.19 1.54
N SER A 213 4.92 -0.07 1.85
CA SER A 213 5.85 -1.20 1.71
C SER A 213 5.77 -1.89 0.35
N GLU A 214 4.88 -1.47 -0.53
CA GLU A 214 4.82 -1.98 -1.89
C GLU A 214 6.04 -1.54 -2.70
N THR A 215 6.56 -2.48 -3.48
CA THR A 215 7.79 -2.26 -4.27
C THR A 215 7.53 -1.64 -5.64
N SER A 216 6.28 -1.43 -6.01
CA SER A 216 5.90 -0.78 -7.28
C SER A 216 4.95 0.37 -7.04
N TYR A 217 5.03 1.41 -7.88
CA TYR A 217 4.13 2.56 -7.79
C TYR A 217 2.67 2.18 -8.07
N LEU A 218 2.41 1.21 -8.96
CA LEU A 218 1.08 0.69 -9.18
C LEU A 218 0.60 -0.16 -7.99
N GLY A 219 1.50 -0.88 -7.33
CA GLY A 219 1.16 -1.60 -6.10
C GLY A 219 0.77 -0.64 -4.98
N GLN A 220 1.49 0.48 -4.81
CA GLN A 220 1.10 1.52 -3.84
C GLN A 220 -0.26 2.12 -4.17
N LEU A 221 -0.49 2.50 -5.44
CA LEU A 221 -1.76 3.03 -5.91
C LEU A 221 -2.92 2.04 -5.68
N GLU A 222 -2.67 0.74 -5.85
CA GLU A 222 -3.69 -0.30 -5.76
C GLU A 222 -4.26 -0.47 -4.33
N TRP A 223 -3.60 0.07 -3.31
CA TRP A 223 -4.12 0.09 -1.94
C TRP A 223 -5.41 0.91 -1.78
N ILE A 224 -5.77 1.75 -2.73
CA ILE A 224 -7.12 2.34 -2.77
C ILE A 224 -8.21 1.27 -2.86
N LYS A 225 -7.91 0.13 -3.53
CA LYS A 225 -8.82 -1.02 -3.58
C LYS A 225 -8.97 -1.68 -2.20
N TYR A 226 -7.88 -1.73 -1.40
CA TYR A 226 -7.93 -2.22 -0.04
C TYR A 226 -8.84 -1.38 0.85
N ASP A 227 -8.70 -0.05 0.83
CA ASP A 227 -9.57 0.85 1.60
C ASP A 227 -11.03 0.71 1.18
N ALA A 228 -11.27 0.56 -0.12
CA ALA A 228 -12.61 0.39 -0.68
C ALA A 228 -13.34 -0.85 -0.16
N LEU A 229 -12.61 -1.94 0.21
CA LEU A 229 -13.20 -3.16 0.75
C LEU A 229 -14.01 -2.91 2.03
N PHE A 230 -13.54 -1.99 2.89
CA PHE A 230 -14.21 -1.64 4.15
C PHE A 230 -15.41 -0.72 3.96
N LEU A 231 -15.51 -0.10 2.79
CA LEU A 231 -16.48 0.97 2.50
C LEU A 231 -17.53 0.55 1.44
N ASN A 232 -17.40 -0.67 0.87
CA ASN A 232 -18.16 -1.13 -0.30
C ASN A 232 -18.05 -0.12 -1.47
N LYS A 233 -16.83 0.39 -1.72
CA LYS A 233 -16.50 1.36 -2.76
C LYS A 233 -15.64 0.79 -3.88
N GLU A 234 -15.64 -0.52 -4.07
CA GLU A 234 -14.79 -1.24 -5.02
C GLU A 234 -14.95 -0.72 -6.46
N ALA A 235 -16.16 -0.36 -6.87
CA ALA A 235 -16.39 0.21 -8.21
C ALA A 235 -15.63 1.53 -8.41
N ALA A 236 -15.64 2.40 -7.40
CA ALA A 236 -14.93 3.67 -7.45
C ALA A 236 -13.41 3.46 -7.44
N ALA A 237 -12.93 2.54 -6.62
CA ALA A 237 -11.51 2.21 -6.56
C ALA A 237 -10.99 1.59 -7.85
N ASN A 238 -11.73 0.64 -8.44
CA ASN A 238 -11.38 0.04 -9.73
C ASN A 238 -11.31 1.10 -10.83
N HIS A 239 -12.34 1.95 -10.92
CA HIS A 239 -12.38 3.01 -11.92
C HIS A 239 -11.19 3.96 -11.81
N PHE A 240 -10.92 4.43 -10.60
CA PHE A 240 -9.79 5.33 -10.35
C PHE A 240 -8.45 4.67 -10.67
N PHE A 241 -8.24 3.44 -10.21
CA PHE A 241 -7.00 2.69 -10.45
C PHE A 241 -6.75 2.52 -11.96
N GLU A 242 -7.74 2.03 -12.71
CA GLU A 242 -7.62 1.81 -14.14
C GLU A 242 -7.37 3.12 -14.91
N GLU A 243 -8.03 4.20 -14.51
CA GLU A 243 -7.83 5.51 -15.13
C GLU A 243 -6.38 6.00 -14.95
N ILE A 244 -5.85 5.95 -13.73
CA ILE A 244 -4.48 6.40 -13.45
C ILE A 244 -3.45 5.47 -14.11
N LYS A 245 -3.67 4.14 -14.06
CA LYS A 245 -2.81 3.16 -14.73
C LYS A 245 -2.74 3.44 -16.23
N ALA A 246 -3.87 3.63 -16.89
CA ALA A 246 -3.93 3.91 -18.35
C ALA A 246 -3.20 5.21 -18.71
N ARG A 247 -3.27 6.23 -17.84
CA ARG A 247 -2.49 7.48 -18.00
C ARG A 247 -0.99 7.22 -17.88
N CYS A 248 -0.55 6.44 -16.89
CA CYS A 248 0.85 6.06 -16.75
C CYS A 248 1.35 5.28 -17.96
N ASP A 249 0.59 4.28 -18.43
CA ASP A 249 0.92 3.48 -19.61
C ASP A 249 1.06 4.36 -20.87
N SER A 250 0.19 5.35 -21.01
CA SER A 250 0.22 6.29 -22.14
C SER A 250 1.46 7.21 -22.08
N LEU A 251 1.85 7.66 -20.88
CA LEU A 251 3.01 8.50 -20.67
C LEU A 251 4.32 7.75 -20.94
N GLN A 252 4.43 6.50 -20.49
CA GLN A 252 5.61 5.66 -20.74
C GLN A 252 5.87 5.48 -22.26
N LYS A 253 4.82 5.28 -23.04
CA LYS A 253 4.94 5.14 -24.50
C LYS A 253 5.55 6.36 -25.18
N LEU A 254 5.41 7.57 -24.59
CA LEU A 254 5.99 8.78 -25.17
C LEU A 254 7.52 8.81 -25.13
N VAL A 255 8.13 7.99 -24.26
CA VAL A 255 9.57 7.96 -24.03
C VAL A 255 10.19 6.60 -24.28
N GLU A 256 9.41 5.58 -24.65
CA GLU A 256 9.87 4.20 -24.85
C GLU A 256 10.98 4.10 -25.93
N ASP A 257 10.87 4.87 -27.00
CA ASP A 257 11.82 4.85 -28.11
C ASP A 257 12.98 5.85 -27.98
N LYS A 258 13.15 6.48 -26.81
CA LYS A 258 14.23 7.45 -26.61
C LYS A 258 15.60 6.78 -26.58
N ASN A 259 16.49 7.19 -27.50
CA ASN A 259 17.86 6.68 -27.60
C ASN A 259 18.79 7.22 -26.50
N GLN A 260 18.44 8.37 -25.90
CA GLN A 260 19.21 8.98 -24.83
C GLN A 260 18.41 8.88 -23.54
N MET A 261 18.93 8.12 -22.60
CA MET A 261 18.37 7.97 -21.27
C MET A 261 19.31 8.65 -20.26
N PRO A 262 18.97 9.85 -19.78
CA PRO A 262 19.84 10.54 -18.82
C PRO A 262 19.90 9.78 -17.51
N GLY A 263 21.02 9.93 -16.78
CA GLY A 263 21.17 9.37 -15.46
C GLY A 263 20.49 10.24 -14.41
N ALA A 264 19.61 9.65 -13.60
CA ALA A 264 18.91 10.35 -12.53
C ALA A 264 19.18 9.72 -11.16
N MET A 265 19.60 10.54 -10.22
CA MET A 265 19.81 10.16 -8.82
C MET A 265 18.73 10.81 -7.97
N TRP A 266 18.01 9.98 -7.19
CA TRP A 266 17.03 10.48 -6.22
C TRP A 266 17.47 10.15 -4.80
N GLY A 267 17.82 11.17 -4.03
CA GLY A 267 18.35 10.91 -2.71
C GLY A 267 18.68 12.16 -1.90
N MET A 268 19.28 11.93 -0.76
CA MET A 268 19.81 13.01 0.07
C MET A 268 21.16 12.63 0.65
N HIS A 269 22.03 13.62 0.77
CA HIS A 269 23.29 13.50 1.47
C HIS A 269 23.07 13.59 2.99
N ARG A 270 23.73 12.73 3.74
CA ARG A 270 23.69 12.70 5.21
C ARG A 270 24.94 13.39 5.77
N LYS A 271 24.79 14.11 6.88
CA LYS A 271 25.92 14.74 7.60
C LYS A 271 27.02 13.77 8.00
N SER A 272 26.75 12.47 7.95
CA SER A 272 27.70 11.39 8.30
C SER A 272 28.62 10.98 7.14
N GLY A 273 28.64 11.67 6.00
CA GLY A 273 29.44 11.30 4.83
C GLY A 273 28.91 10.09 4.09
N ALA A 274 27.59 10.04 3.89
CA ALA A 274 26.91 8.99 3.13
C ALA A 274 25.64 9.54 2.48
N TRP A 275 25.20 8.89 1.43
CA TRP A 275 23.93 9.17 0.75
C TRP A 275 22.85 8.16 1.17
N THR A 276 21.62 8.62 1.24
CA THR A 276 20.46 7.75 1.20
C THR A 276 19.83 7.91 -0.18
N LEU A 277 19.89 6.86 -1.01
CA LEU A 277 19.43 6.90 -2.40
C LEU A 277 18.24 5.96 -2.62
N ARG A 278 17.31 6.39 -3.48
CA ARG A 278 16.19 5.60 -4.00
C ARG A 278 16.69 4.74 -5.16
N VAL A 279 17.22 3.57 -4.87
CA VAL A 279 17.84 2.70 -5.90
C VAL A 279 16.90 1.61 -6.40
N ASN A 280 15.87 1.29 -5.63
CA ASN A 280 14.85 0.29 -5.93
C ASN A 280 13.47 0.84 -5.55
N GLY A 281 12.41 0.06 -5.78
CA GLY A 281 11.04 0.39 -5.38
C GLY A 281 10.33 1.33 -6.35
N ALA A 282 9.24 1.93 -5.88
CA ALA A 282 8.32 2.72 -6.70
C ALA A 282 9.01 3.91 -7.40
N ILE A 283 9.88 4.63 -6.69
CA ILE A 283 10.59 5.79 -7.25
C ILE A 283 11.58 5.39 -8.34
N ALA A 284 12.34 4.30 -8.14
CA ALA A 284 13.26 3.81 -9.16
C ALA A 284 12.51 3.38 -10.43
N GLN A 285 11.37 2.71 -10.27
CA GLN A 285 10.52 2.36 -11.41
C GLN A 285 9.96 3.58 -12.14
N LEU A 286 9.59 4.65 -11.43
CA LEU A 286 9.12 5.89 -12.06
C LEU A 286 10.24 6.61 -12.82
N ILE A 287 11.48 6.58 -12.34
CA ILE A 287 12.63 7.10 -13.08
C ILE A 287 12.79 6.35 -14.41
N GLU A 288 12.76 5.01 -14.38
CA GLU A 288 12.85 4.17 -15.58
C GLU A 288 11.65 4.40 -16.51
N ALA A 289 10.44 4.44 -15.96
CA ALA A 289 9.21 4.70 -16.72
C ALA A 289 9.19 6.09 -17.39
N ALA A 290 9.94 7.05 -16.84
CA ALA A 290 10.12 8.38 -17.42
C ALA A 290 11.24 8.45 -18.48
N GLY A 291 11.84 7.33 -18.88
CA GLY A 291 12.90 7.27 -19.89
C GLY A 291 14.27 7.72 -19.38
N ALA A 292 14.56 7.47 -18.10
CA ALA A 292 15.87 7.75 -17.51
C ALA A 292 16.46 6.46 -16.89
N THR A 293 17.75 6.48 -16.60
CA THR A 293 18.43 5.42 -15.88
C THR A 293 18.72 5.83 -14.45
N ASN A 294 18.71 4.87 -13.54
CA ASN A 294 19.25 5.10 -12.20
C ASN A 294 20.66 4.46 -12.13
N PRO A 295 21.76 5.26 -12.13
CA PRO A 295 23.12 4.72 -12.12
C PRO A 295 23.45 3.86 -10.89
N PHE A 296 22.65 4.00 -9.84
CA PHE A 296 22.79 3.28 -8.57
C PHE A 296 21.82 2.10 -8.45
N ALA A 297 20.91 1.91 -9.42
CA ALA A 297 20.06 0.73 -9.46
C ALA A 297 20.95 -0.52 -9.55
N ASN A 298 21.02 -1.28 -8.49
CA ASN A 298 21.82 -2.47 -8.46
C ASN A 298 20.93 -3.69 -8.36
N LYS A 299 20.81 -4.39 -9.47
CA LYS A 299 20.13 -5.69 -9.53
C LYS A 299 20.85 -6.77 -8.70
N ASN A 300 22.10 -6.51 -8.27
CA ASN A 300 22.97 -7.48 -7.60
C ASN A 300 23.77 -6.92 -6.41
N ALA A 301 23.57 -5.67 -5.97
CA ALA A 301 24.30 -5.21 -4.79
C ALA A 301 23.78 -5.92 -3.56
N ALA A 302 24.68 -6.59 -2.89
CA ALA A 302 24.50 -6.90 -1.48
C ALA A 302 24.01 -5.64 -0.77
N VAL A 303 22.78 -5.66 -0.31
CA VAL A 303 22.16 -4.59 0.49
C VAL A 303 22.93 -4.59 1.81
N THR A 304 24.01 -3.81 1.86
CA THR A 304 24.98 -3.86 2.96
C THR A 304 24.42 -3.33 4.26
N GLU A 305 23.33 -2.59 4.25
CA GLU A 305 22.55 -2.24 5.45
C GLU A 305 21.15 -1.77 5.03
N THR A 306 20.24 -2.70 4.89
CA THR A 306 18.82 -2.35 4.98
C THR A 306 18.58 -1.90 6.41
N GLN A 307 18.32 -0.63 6.60
CA GLN A 307 17.87 -0.17 7.91
C GLN A 307 16.67 -1.01 8.32
N ALA A 308 16.63 -1.42 9.58
CA ALA A 308 15.68 -2.33 10.20
C ALA A 308 14.19 -1.88 10.17
N ASN A 309 13.85 -0.91 9.37
CA ASN A 309 12.58 -0.20 9.35
C ASN A 309 11.78 -0.40 8.05
N GLY A 310 11.71 -1.64 7.58
CA GLY A 310 10.93 -1.95 6.40
C GLY A 310 11.70 -1.75 5.08
N ILE A 311 11.06 -2.01 3.94
CA ILE A 311 11.57 -1.65 2.62
C ILE A 311 11.56 -0.12 2.54
N SER A 312 12.53 0.50 3.19
CA SER A 312 12.83 1.88 2.93
C SER A 312 13.30 1.93 1.48
N GLU A 313 12.62 2.68 0.64
CA GLU A 313 13.03 2.94 -0.74
C GLU A 313 14.43 3.54 -0.83
N GLY A 314 15.11 3.80 0.29
CA GLY A 314 16.42 4.40 0.37
C GLY A 314 17.49 3.47 0.93
N ILE A 315 18.53 3.22 0.14
CA ILE A 315 19.73 2.50 0.56
C ILE A 315 20.80 3.52 0.95
N ARG A 316 21.53 3.20 2.03
CA ARG A 316 22.66 4.01 2.46
C ARG A 316 23.90 3.61 1.68
N ILE A 317 24.53 4.56 0.98
CA ILE A 317 25.68 4.37 0.10
C ILE A 317 26.76 5.38 0.50
N SER A 318 28.02 4.93 0.52
CA SER A 318 29.15 5.81 0.87
C SER A 318 29.39 6.91 -0.19
N ASP A 319 29.97 8.02 0.23
CA ASP A 319 30.33 9.14 -0.66
C ASP A 319 31.27 8.68 -1.78
N GLU A 320 32.26 7.81 -1.48
CA GLU A 320 33.23 7.32 -2.46
C GLU A 320 32.55 6.59 -3.60
N PHE A 321 31.61 5.68 -3.29
CA PHE A 321 30.87 4.94 -4.33
C PHE A 321 29.98 5.84 -5.16
N VAL A 322 29.36 6.85 -4.53
CA VAL A 322 28.53 7.82 -5.26
C VAL A 322 29.37 8.69 -6.17
N LEU A 323 30.56 9.12 -5.72
CA LEU A 323 31.52 9.91 -6.51
C LEU A 323 32.10 9.13 -7.68
N GLU A 324 32.34 7.81 -7.53
CA GLU A 324 32.79 6.95 -8.62
C GLU A 324 31.82 6.99 -9.81
N LYS A 325 30.51 7.08 -9.53
CA LYS A 325 29.45 7.14 -10.54
C LYS A 325 28.96 8.55 -10.86
N ALA A 326 29.59 9.57 -10.32
CA ALA A 326 29.16 10.97 -10.46
C ALA A 326 28.94 11.39 -11.91
N LYS A 327 29.81 10.93 -12.84
CA LYS A 327 29.74 11.27 -14.27
C LYS A 327 28.52 10.70 -15.00
N GLU A 328 27.86 9.70 -14.42
CA GLU A 328 26.65 9.10 -14.96
C GLU A 328 25.36 9.84 -14.50
N VAL A 329 25.49 10.87 -13.64
CA VAL A 329 24.35 11.56 -13.01
C VAL A 329 24.11 12.90 -13.71
N ASP A 330 23.08 12.97 -14.54
CA ASP A 330 22.62 14.16 -15.24
C ASP A 330 21.59 14.95 -14.44
N PHE A 331 20.85 14.30 -13.52
CA PHE A 331 19.82 14.90 -12.68
C PHE A 331 19.93 14.44 -11.23
N ILE A 332 19.77 15.37 -10.31
CA ILE A 332 19.67 15.09 -8.88
C ILE A 332 18.32 15.56 -8.37
N ILE A 333 17.55 14.64 -7.75
CA ILE A 333 16.29 14.94 -7.10
C ILE A 333 16.47 14.70 -5.60
N SER A 334 16.36 15.76 -4.80
CA SER A 334 16.53 15.71 -3.35
C SER A 334 15.19 15.46 -2.64
N PHE A 335 15.20 14.61 -1.63
CA PHE A 335 14.11 14.48 -0.68
C PHE A 335 14.39 15.14 0.68
N GLN A 336 15.28 16.13 0.69
CA GLN A 336 15.44 17.04 1.82
C GLN A 336 14.42 18.18 1.74
N SER A 337 13.73 18.42 2.86
CA SER A 337 12.73 19.49 2.97
C SER A 337 13.32 20.90 3.03
N THR A 338 14.63 21.02 3.25
CA THR A 338 15.33 22.29 3.26
C THR A 338 16.49 22.26 2.28
N THR A 339 16.62 23.33 1.50
CA THR A 339 17.69 23.51 0.51
C THR A 339 18.66 24.65 0.91
N GLU A 340 18.55 25.14 2.14
CA GLU A 340 19.33 26.31 2.61
C GLU A 340 20.84 26.12 2.56
N ASN A 341 21.32 24.88 2.65
CA ASN A 341 22.74 24.52 2.64
C ASN A 341 23.10 23.66 1.43
N TRP A 342 22.53 23.94 0.26
CA TRP A 342 22.88 23.27 -0.99
C TRP A 342 24.06 23.98 -1.70
N PRO A 343 25.06 23.24 -2.20
CA PRO A 343 25.26 21.79 -2.04
C PRO A 343 25.72 21.45 -0.61
N PRO A 344 25.27 20.32 -0.05
CA PRO A 344 25.69 19.90 1.29
C PRO A 344 27.16 19.49 1.36
N ASP A 345 27.78 19.20 0.21
CA ASP A 345 29.16 18.79 0.05
C ASP A 345 29.82 19.49 -1.16
N SER A 346 31.10 19.84 -1.06
CA SER A 346 31.88 20.45 -2.14
C SER A 346 32.07 19.51 -3.35
N HIS A 347 32.08 18.19 -3.14
CA HIS A 347 32.23 17.19 -4.19
C HIS A 347 31.02 17.06 -5.11
N MET A 348 29.86 17.60 -4.73
CA MET A 348 28.71 17.64 -5.63
C MET A 348 28.93 18.45 -6.90
N LYS A 349 29.95 19.31 -6.92
CA LYS A 349 30.33 20.07 -8.13
C LYS A 349 30.88 19.17 -9.24
N ASP A 350 31.29 17.94 -8.90
CA ASP A 350 31.83 16.96 -9.86
C ASP A 350 30.74 16.24 -10.67
N PHE A 351 29.47 16.46 -10.32
CA PHE A 351 28.32 15.87 -11.02
C PHE A 351 27.91 16.72 -12.22
N PRO A 352 27.70 16.12 -13.42
CA PRO A 352 27.11 16.84 -14.56
C PRO A 352 25.80 17.55 -14.24
N ALA A 353 24.98 16.95 -13.36
CA ALA A 353 23.76 17.54 -12.87
C ALA A 353 23.98 18.93 -12.23
N PHE A 354 25.09 19.12 -11.54
CA PHE A 354 25.42 20.39 -10.91
C PHE A 354 25.83 21.46 -11.95
N GLU A 355 26.70 21.11 -12.89
CA GLU A 355 27.10 21.96 -13.99
C GLU A 355 25.90 22.42 -14.84
N LYS A 356 25.03 21.46 -15.19
CA LYS A 356 23.80 21.69 -15.97
C LYS A 356 22.68 22.35 -15.16
N ARG A 357 22.86 22.52 -13.85
CA ARG A 357 21.83 22.98 -12.90
C ARG A 357 20.56 22.16 -12.93
N ASN A 358 20.68 20.85 -13.13
CA ASN A 358 19.57 19.88 -13.08
C ASN A 358 19.37 19.35 -11.67
N LEU A 359 19.09 20.25 -10.75
CA LEU A 359 18.94 19.99 -9.32
C LEU A 359 17.51 20.33 -8.91
N TYR A 360 16.80 19.34 -8.36
CA TYR A 360 15.39 19.46 -8.05
C TYR A 360 15.06 18.90 -6.66
N HIS A 361 13.93 19.28 -6.11
CA HIS A 361 13.31 18.69 -4.92
C HIS A 361 11.81 18.51 -5.14
N HIS A 362 11.17 17.70 -4.32
CA HIS A 362 9.74 17.37 -4.45
C HIS A 362 8.86 18.04 -3.38
N PHE A 363 9.27 19.18 -2.86
CA PHE A 363 8.56 19.93 -1.83
C PHE A 363 7.99 21.26 -2.32
N SER A 364 7.70 21.39 -3.62
CA SER A 364 7.12 22.62 -4.17
C SER A 364 5.76 22.94 -3.56
N ARG A 365 4.99 21.89 -3.23
CA ARG A 365 3.64 22.00 -2.69
C ARG A 365 3.63 21.82 -1.17
N TYR A 366 3.88 22.93 -0.49
CA TYR A 366 4.00 22.99 0.96
C TYR A 366 3.08 24.08 1.52
N LYS A 367 2.59 23.88 2.74
CA LYS A 367 1.82 24.84 3.53
C LYS A 367 2.55 25.13 4.85
N ASP A 368 2.55 26.40 5.27
CA ASP A 368 3.28 26.88 6.45
C ASP A 368 2.91 26.14 7.76
N TYR A 369 1.73 25.53 7.83
CA TYR A 369 1.31 24.69 8.95
C TYR A 369 1.82 23.24 8.87
N GLY A 370 2.82 22.95 8.06
CA GLY A 370 3.50 21.66 8.02
C GLY A 370 2.86 20.60 7.10
N ALA A 371 1.98 21.00 6.18
CA ALA A 371 1.40 20.07 5.22
C ALA A 371 2.22 20.01 3.92
N TYR A 372 2.66 18.80 3.56
CA TYR A 372 3.36 18.51 2.32
C TYR A 372 2.47 17.66 1.42
N ASP A 373 2.07 18.19 0.27
CA ASP A 373 1.21 17.48 -0.69
C ASP A 373 1.87 16.20 -1.23
N TRP A 374 3.20 16.23 -1.34
CA TRP A 374 3.98 15.06 -1.76
C TRP A 374 3.59 13.79 -1.01
N TYR A 375 3.60 13.81 0.32
CA TYR A 375 3.30 12.65 1.14
C TYR A 375 1.83 12.23 1.08
N GLN A 376 0.93 13.15 0.72
CA GLN A 376 -0.50 12.89 0.70
C GLN A 376 -1.02 12.50 -0.68
N THR A 377 -0.37 12.94 -1.74
CA THR A 377 -0.94 12.82 -3.09
C THR A 377 -0.07 12.01 -4.05
N ALA A 378 1.27 12.00 -3.91
CA ALA A 378 2.15 11.43 -4.93
C ALA A 378 1.91 9.92 -5.15
N SER A 379 1.67 9.13 -4.10
CA SER A 379 1.36 7.70 -4.20
C SER A 379 0.04 7.43 -4.96
N MET A 380 -0.90 8.38 -4.88
CA MET A 380 -2.20 8.31 -5.52
C MET A 380 -2.22 8.93 -6.93
N ARG A 381 -1.19 9.68 -7.28
CA ARG A 381 -1.08 10.36 -8.57
C ARG A 381 0.28 10.14 -9.23
N PRO A 382 0.70 8.86 -9.41
CA PRO A 382 1.92 8.53 -10.14
C PRO A 382 1.90 9.05 -11.59
N ASP A 383 0.72 9.25 -12.19
CA ASP A 383 0.55 9.86 -13.50
C ASP A 383 1.06 11.31 -13.55
N ILE A 384 0.82 12.10 -12.51
CA ILE A 384 1.34 13.48 -12.41
C ILE A 384 2.84 13.47 -12.16
N LEU A 385 3.30 12.62 -11.24
CA LEU A 385 4.73 12.49 -10.97
C LEU A 385 5.50 12.02 -12.20
N LEU A 386 4.96 11.09 -12.96
CA LEU A 386 5.56 10.64 -14.21
C LEU A 386 5.64 11.77 -15.26
N LYS A 387 4.63 12.65 -15.34
CA LYS A 387 4.69 13.86 -16.20
C LYS A 387 5.82 14.78 -15.77
N ASP A 388 5.97 15.02 -14.46
CA ASP A 388 7.06 15.86 -13.95
C ASP A 388 8.43 15.27 -14.35
N LEU A 389 8.62 13.97 -14.13
CA LEU A 389 9.86 13.28 -14.47
C LEU A 389 10.15 13.29 -15.98
N ILE A 390 9.14 13.02 -16.81
CA ILE A 390 9.29 13.12 -18.27
C ILE A 390 9.66 14.55 -18.68
N LYS A 391 9.02 15.56 -18.09
CA LYS A 391 9.36 16.97 -18.34
C LYS A 391 10.79 17.30 -17.95
N LEU A 392 11.30 16.74 -16.86
CA LEU A 392 12.69 16.95 -16.45
C LEU A 392 13.67 16.27 -17.42
N PHE A 393 13.43 15.01 -17.76
CA PHE A 393 14.37 14.19 -18.52
C PHE A 393 14.28 14.43 -20.03
N HIS A 394 13.09 14.73 -20.55
CA HIS A 394 12.76 14.91 -21.97
C HIS A 394 11.82 16.12 -22.15
N PRO A 395 12.31 17.35 -21.90
CA PRO A 395 11.47 18.54 -21.91
C PRO A 395 10.73 18.80 -23.21
N GLU A 396 11.23 18.25 -24.33
CA GLU A 396 10.60 18.35 -25.63
C GLU A 396 9.36 17.47 -25.79
N VAL A 397 9.21 16.42 -24.96
CA VAL A 397 8.07 15.47 -25.04
C VAL A 397 6.80 16.10 -24.47
N LEU A 398 6.92 16.83 -23.36
CA LEU A 398 5.82 17.51 -22.71
C LEU A 398 6.11 19.02 -22.57
N PRO A 399 6.23 19.78 -23.68
CA PRO A 399 6.68 21.17 -23.62
C PRO A 399 5.79 22.08 -22.78
N GLU A 400 4.48 21.84 -22.78
CA GLU A 400 3.49 22.65 -22.06
C GLU A 400 3.24 22.20 -20.61
N HIS A 401 3.89 21.09 -20.16
CA HIS A 401 3.71 20.64 -18.79
C HIS A 401 4.48 21.53 -17.81
N GLU A 402 3.77 22.10 -16.85
CA GLU A 402 4.34 22.77 -15.69
C GLU A 402 4.54 21.75 -14.55
N LEU A 403 5.70 21.83 -13.88
CA LEU A 403 6.03 20.90 -12.79
C LEU A 403 5.02 21.04 -11.65
N PHE A 404 4.52 19.93 -11.18
CA PHE A 404 3.51 19.90 -10.12
C PHE A 404 4.11 19.61 -8.74
N PHE A 405 4.86 18.52 -8.62
CA PHE A 405 5.53 18.15 -7.37
C PHE A 405 6.95 18.70 -7.26
N MET A 406 7.61 18.87 -8.40
CA MET A 406 9.03 19.20 -8.46
C MET A 406 9.25 20.70 -8.52
N ASP A 407 10.32 21.15 -7.88
CA ASP A 407 10.83 22.52 -8.03
C ASP A 407 12.36 22.50 -8.09
N LYS A 408 12.91 23.53 -8.71
CA LYS A 408 14.34 23.65 -8.96
C LYS A 408 15.06 24.15 -7.69
N ILE A 409 16.14 23.46 -7.31
CA ILE A 409 16.99 23.91 -6.22
C ILE A 409 17.79 25.13 -6.68
N GLN A 410 17.70 26.22 -5.93
CA GLN A 410 18.51 27.40 -6.14
C GLN A 410 19.86 27.19 -5.47
N VAL A 411 20.91 27.05 -6.29
CA VAL A 411 22.30 26.98 -5.81
C VAL A 411 22.82 28.41 -5.66
N LYS A 412 23.31 28.74 -4.48
CA LYS A 412 23.94 30.03 -4.17
C LYS A 412 25.36 30.13 -4.73
#